data_e6eeecf99f96d091f7c3657b4db9c4e4
#
_entry.id   e6eeecf99f96d091f7c3657b4db9c4e4
#
_cell.length_a   1.000
_cell.length_b   1.000
_cell.length_c   1.000
_cell.angle_alpha   90.00
_cell.angle_beta   90.00
_cell.angle_gamma   90.00
#
_symmetry.space_group_name_H-M   'P 1'
#
loop_
_entity.id
_entity.type
_entity.pdbx_description
1 polymer ?
#
loop_
_entity_poly.entity_id
_entity_poly.type
_entity_poly.pdbx_seq_one_letter_code
_entity_poly.pdbx_strand_id
1 'polypeptide(L)'
;MTKTYKLLAALSILLLAVLACTRTRNIATPAPSAPANLPAGEITRKLTHDGLERSYILYVPASVNWTQPVPLVLVFHGGTGNAESAIRMSGFNQVADQNGFLVAYPNGTGRLSEEKLLTWNGGDCCGYAQQKNVDDVGFVRAIVTDLQSLVNIDPKRIYASGMSNGGILSQRLACEAADVFAAVAPVAGTLNFSPCNPSQPISVIEFHGTGDQHIPYDGGYGLKSLVNVDFASVKDSVDFWVSVNKCNAQSQADSNGDIQHEVWTGCAASTSVELYTVIDGGHAWPGGAAGRTEADQPTQTISASQLIWKFFVEHPKP
;
A
#
# COMPACT_ATOMS: atom_id res chain seq x y z
N MET A 1 -0.25 -79.89 -59.88
CA MET A 1 0.10 -79.65 -61.32
C MET A 1 -0.52 -78.25 -61.67
N THR A 2 0.24 -77.51 -62.36
CA THR A 2 0.05 -76.28 -63.15
C THR A 2 0.59 -75.00 -62.53
N LYS A 3 1.64 -74.56 -63.18
CA LYS A 3 2.35 -73.29 -63.00
C LYS A 3 1.55 -72.13 -63.56
N THR A 4 1.52 -70.99 -62.84
CA THR A 4 1.12 -69.72 -63.42
C THR A 4 2.18 -68.67 -63.13
N TYR A 5 2.61 -68.02 -64.22
CA TYR A 5 3.68 -67.04 -64.25
C TYR A 5 3.19 -65.67 -63.72
N LYS A 6 4.06 -65.03 -62.98
CA LYS A 6 3.87 -63.67 -62.51
C LYS A 6 4.34 -62.67 -63.59
N LEU A 7 3.48 -61.74 -63.95
CA LEU A 7 3.89 -60.54 -64.71
C LEU A 7 4.19 -59.43 -63.68
N LEU A 8 5.38 -58.92 -63.69
CA LEU A 8 5.81 -57.73 -62.93
C LEU A 8 5.52 -56.51 -63.81
N ALA A 9 4.59 -55.67 -63.34
CA ALA A 9 4.41 -54.32 -63.90
C ALA A 9 5.09 -53.33 -62.92
N ALA A 10 6.18 -52.72 -63.34
CA ALA A 10 6.86 -51.67 -62.68
C ALA A 10 6.09 -50.34 -62.82
N LEU A 11 5.52 -49.85 -61.78
CA LEU A 11 4.88 -48.53 -61.77
C LEU A 11 5.87 -47.51 -61.13
N SER A 12 6.48 -46.70 -61.96
CA SER A 12 7.36 -45.58 -61.54
C SER A 12 6.47 -44.44 -60.96
N ILE A 13 6.45 -44.26 -59.66
CA ILE A 13 5.82 -43.10 -59.02
C ILE A 13 6.84 -41.97 -58.98
N LEU A 14 6.59 -40.93 -59.79
CA LEU A 14 7.34 -39.68 -59.78
C LEU A 14 6.91 -38.87 -58.54
N LEU A 15 7.76 -38.82 -57.52
CA LEU A 15 7.52 -37.98 -56.32
C LEU A 15 7.93 -36.54 -56.61
N LEU A 16 6.97 -35.69 -56.97
CA LEU A 16 7.15 -34.24 -57.00
C LEU A 16 7.17 -33.70 -55.55
N ALA A 17 8.38 -33.44 -55.03
CA ALA A 17 8.55 -32.72 -53.77
C ALA A 17 8.25 -31.24 -54.03
N VAL A 18 7.05 -30.80 -53.65
CA VAL A 18 6.71 -29.39 -53.58
C VAL A 18 7.34 -28.84 -52.28
N LEU A 19 8.48 -28.16 -52.38
CA LEU A 19 9.03 -27.35 -51.30
C LEU A 19 8.11 -26.16 -51.06
N ALA A 20 7.14 -26.32 -50.19
CA ALA A 20 6.39 -25.20 -49.60
C ALA A 20 7.31 -24.47 -48.64
N CYS A 21 7.95 -23.37 -49.10
CA CYS A 21 8.57 -22.38 -48.17
C CYS A 21 7.49 -21.76 -47.31
N THR A 22 7.20 -22.37 -46.19
CA THR A 22 6.45 -21.72 -45.13
C THR A 22 7.33 -20.60 -44.53
N ARG A 23 7.18 -19.40 -45.09
CA ARG A 23 7.64 -18.18 -44.39
C ARG A 23 6.88 -18.08 -43.09
N THR A 24 7.45 -18.59 -42.02
CA THR A 24 7.03 -18.22 -40.65
C THR A 24 7.22 -16.71 -40.52
N ARG A 25 6.13 -15.96 -40.67
CA ARG A 25 6.11 -14.59 -40.20
C ARG A 25 6.36 -14.66 -38.70
N ASN A 26 7.57 -14.33 -38.27
CA ASN A 26 7.81 -13.93 -36.91
C ASN A 26 6.92 -12.70 -36.68
N ILE A 27 5.75 -12.92 -36.07
CA ILE A 27 4.97 -11.86 -35.48
C ILE A 27 5.85 -11.44 -34.31
N ALA A 28 6.66 -10.41 -34.52
CA ALA A 28 7.35 -9.76 -33.42
C ALA A 28 6.26 -9.33 -32.41
N THR A 29 6.30 -9.90 -31.23
CA THR A 29 5.53 -9.39 -30.09
C THR A 29 5.84 -7.90 -30.04
N PRO A 30 4.83 -7.00 -30.05
CA PRO A 30 5.11 -5.58 -29.95
C PRO A 30 5.95 -5.38 -28.69
N ALA A 31 7.07 -4.66 -28.84
CA ALA A 31 7.85 -4.23 -27.68
C ALA A 31 6.88 -3.52 -26.73
N PRO A 32 6.99 -3.73 -25.40
CA PRO A 32 6.17 -3.00 -24.45
C PRO A 32 6.27 -1.52 -24.80
N SER A 33 5.12 -0.90 -25.03
CA SER A 33 5.06 0.54 -25.29
C SER A 33 5.78 1.25 -24.17
N ALA A 34 6.60 2.26 -24.49
CA ALA A 34 7.21 3.11 -23.46
C ALA A 34 6.13 3.57 -22.49
N PRO A 35 6.41 3.54 -21.15
CA PRO A 35 5.43 3.93 -20.17
C PRO A 35 4.89 5.33 -20.50
N ALA A 36 3.55 5.46 -20.50
CA ALA A 36 2.89 6.68 -20.90
C ALA A 36 3.02 7.72 -19.77
N ASN A 37 3.14 9.00 -20.14
CA ASN A 37 2.95 10.08 -19.18
C ASN A 37 1.45 10.20 -18.90
N LEU A 38 1.05 10.09 -17.63
CA LEU A 38 -0.34 10.32 -17.23
C LEU A 38 -0.62 11.83 -17.14
N PRO A 39 -1.87 12.27 -17.43
CA PRO A 39 -2.26 13.65 -17.21
C PRO A 39 -2.20 14.00 -15.73
N ALA A 40 -1.81 15.24 -15.41
CA ALA A 40 -1.82 15.75 -14.04
C ALA A 40 -3.26 15.87 -13.50
N GLY A 41 -3.42 15.68 -12.20
CA GLY A 41 -4.69 15.73 -11.48
C GLY A 41 -5.16 14.38 -10.95
N GLU A 42 -6.41 14.30 -10.59
CA GLU A 42 -7.04 13.10 -10.05
C GLU A 42 -7.63 12.22 -11.15
N ILE A 43 -7.33 10.94 -11.11
CA ILE A 43 -7.80 9.93 -12.08
C ILE A 43 -8.46 8.81 -11.29
N THR A 44 -9.77 8.62 -11.42
CA THR A 44 -10.45 7.46 -10.84
C THR A 44 -10.18 6.23 -11.70
N ARG A 45 -9.75 5.15 -11.05
CA ARG A 45 -9.48 3.86 -11.66
C ARG A 45 -10.31 2.77 -10.99
N LYS A 46 -10.64 1.73 -11.76
CA LYS A 46 -11.37 0.56 -11.30
C LYS A 46 -10.60 -0.70 -11.64
N LEU A 47 -10.63 -1.65 -10.71
CA LEU A 47 -10.04 -2.98 -10.85
C LEU A 47 -11.04 -4.02 -10.38
N THR A 48 -11.03 -5.20 -11.00
CA THR A 48 -11.70 -6.37 -10.46
C THR A 48 -10.67 -7.18 -9.68
N HIS A 49 -10.91 -7.40 -8.38
CA HIS A 49 -10.08 -8.23 -7.52
C HIS A 49 -10.98 -9.15 -6.68
N ASP A 50 -10.67 -10.45 -6.68
CA ASP A 50 -11.44 -11.49 -5.98
C ASP A 50 -12.95 -11.41 -6.22
N GLY A 51 -13.35 -11.16 -7.49
CA GLY A 51 -14.73 -11.03 -7.92
C GLY A 51 -15.43 -9.73 -7.51
N LEU A 52 -14.75 -8.81 -6.84
CA LEU A 52 -15.28 -7.50 -6.46
C LEU A 52 -14.77 -6.40 -7.41
N GLU A 53 -15.67 -5.53 -7.88
CA GLU A 53 -15.25 -4.28 -8.51
C GLU A 53 -14.79 -3.33 -7.40
N ARG A 54 -13.53 -2.92 -7.47
CA ARG A 54 -12.87 -2.01 -6.53
C ARG A 54 -12.38 -0.78 -7.28
N SER A 55 -12.23 0.32 -6.56
CA SER A 55 -11.76 1.57 -7.15
C SER A 55 -10.64 2.21 -6.33
N TYR A 56 -9.90 3.10 -6.96
CA TYR A 56 -8.98 4.02 -6.30
C TYR A 56 -8.88 5.34 -7.06
N ILE A 57 -8.52 6.41 -6.37
CA ILE A 57 -8.16 7.68 -6.98
C ILE A 57 -6.65 7.74 -7.05
N LEU A 58 -6.10 7.94 -8.25
CA LEU A 58 -4.69 8.23 -8.47
C LEU A 58 -4.51 9.73 -8.61
N TYR A 59 -3.70 10.34 -7.76
CA TYR A 59 -3.24 11.71 -7.93
C TYR A 59 -1.88 11.75 -8.64
N VAL A 60 -1.82 12.52 -9.71
CA VAL A 60 -0.63 12.74 -10.53
C VAL A 60 -0.24 14.21 -10.41
N PRO A 61 0.81 14.59 -9.69
CA PRO A 61 1.26 15.97 -9.63
C PRO A 61 1.88 16.41 -10.96
N ALA A 62 1.72 17.70 -11.30
CA ALA A 62 2.33 18.26 -12.51
C ALA A 62 3.88 18.26 -12.47
N SER A 63 4.44 18.12 -11.28
CA SER A 63 5.90 18.09 -11.04
C SER A 63 6.58 16.75 -11.31
N VAL A 64 5.83 15.68 -11.70
CA VAL A 64 6.42 14.35 -11.95
C VAL A 64 7.47 14.40 -13.05
N ASN A 65 8.66 13.90 -12.74
CA ASN A 65 9.70 13.68 -13.73
C ASN A 65 9.58 12.30 -14.37
N TRP A 66 8.88 12.20 -15.49
CA TRP A 66 8.66 10.94 -16.21
C TRP A 66 9.92 10.32 -16.85
N THR A 67 11.06 11.02 -16.83
CA THR A 67 12.32 10.46 -17.35
C THR A 67 13.02 9.53 -16.34
N GLN A 68 12.52 9.47 -15.11
CA GLN A 68 13.03 8.64 -14.04
C GLN A 68 11.91 7.71 -13.52
N PRO A 69 12.25 6.57 -12.88
CA PRO A 69 11.28 5.78 -12.16
C PRO A 69 10.63 6.60 -11.04
N VAL A 70 9.29 6.59 -10.96
CA VAL A 70 8.50 7.47 -10.09
C VAL A 70 8.13 6.76 -8.78
N PRO A 71 8.32 7.40 -7.60
CA PRO A 71 7.85 6.85 -6.34
C PRO A 71 6.33 6.81 -6.27
N LEU A 72 5.81 5.85 -5.49
CA LEU A 72 4.38 5.67 -5.26
C LEU A 72 4.09 5.60 -3.76
N VAL A 73 3.13 6.40 -3.30
CA VAL A 73 2.57 6.33 -1.94
C VAL A 73 1.11 5.89 -2.04
N LEU A 74 0.72 4.85 -1.28
CA LEU A 74 -0.67 4.49 -1.10
C LEU A 74 -1.15 5.02 0.25
N VAL A 75 -2.30 5.72 0.26
CA VAL A 75 -2.85 6.34 1.47
C VAL A 75 -4.27 5.82 1.72
N PHE A 76 -4.45 5.11 2.84
CA PHE A 76 -5.69 4.43 3.19
C PHE A 76 -6.55 5.26 4.14
N HIS A 77 -7.84 5.38 3.81
CA HIS A 77 -8.82 6.06 4.67
C HIS A 77 -9.10 5.29 5.97
N GLY A 78 -9.59 5.97 6.98
CA GLY A 78 -10.08 5.36 8.21
C GLY A 78 -11.42 4.64 8.03
N GLY A 79 -11.84 3.90 9.04
CA GLY A 79 -13.15 3.24 9.06
C GLY A 79 -14.29 4.21 8.74
N THR A 80 -15.25 3.77 7.93
CA THR A 80 -16.38 4.55 7.38
C THR A 80 -16.00 5.64 6.38
N GLY A 81 -14.71 5.80 6.05
CA GLY A 81 -14.22 6.74 5.04
C GLY A 81 -14.28 6.21 3.61
N ASN A 82 -13.59 6.92 2.73
CA ASN A 82 -13.34 6.59 1.32
C ASN A 82 -12.09 7.33 0.83
N ALA A 83 -11.71 7.14 -0.43
CA ALA A 83 -10.54 7.78 -1.05
C ALA A 83 -10.53 9.32 -0.89
N GLU A 84 -11.67 9.98 -1.16
CA GLU A 84 -11.78 11.43 -1.02
C GLU A 84 -11.55 11.91 0.42
N SER A 85 -11.99 11.11 1.41
CA SER A 85 -11.75 11.44 2.81
C SER A 85 -10.27 11.36 3.18
N ALA A 86 -9.53 10.39 2.60
CA ALA A 86 -8.08 10.26 2.78
C ALA A 86 -7.33 11.43 2.14
N ILE A 87 -7.74 11.87 0.93
CA ILE A 87 -7.19 13.06 0.25
C ILE A 87 -7.30 14.28 1.15
N ARG A 88 -8.54 14.58 1.62
CA ARG A 88 -8.80 15.78 2.44
C ARG A 88 -8.08 15.76 3.78
N MET A 89 -8.07 14.61 4.43
CA MET A 89 -7.51 14.44 5.77
C MET A 89 -5.98 14.56 5.74
N SER A 90 -5.32 13.86 4.83
CA SER A 90 -3.87 13.77 4.81
C SER A 90 -3.18 14.95 4.15
N GLY A 91 -3.81 15.56 3.13
CA GLY A 91 -3.17 16.61 2.34
C GLY A 91 -1.94 16.13 1.54
N PHE A 92 -1.80 14.83 1.30
CA PHE A 92 -0.64 14.27 0.59
C PHE A 92 -0.49 14.81 -0.84
N ASN A 93 -1.57 15.27 -1.49
CA ASN A 93 -1.47 15.89 -2.82
C ASN A 93 -0.51 17.08 -2.82
N GLN A 94 -0.55 17.92 -1.77
CA GLN A 94 0.36 19.08 -1.68
C GLN A 94 1.83 18.65 -1.51
N VAL A 95 2.07 17.58 -0.75
CA VAL A 95 3.42 17.02 -0.58
C VAL A 95 3.91 16.41 -1.89
N ALA A 96 3.02 15.73 -2.63
CA ALA A 96 3.32 15.17 -3.94
C ALA A 96 3.65 16.25 -4.98
N ASP A 97 2.91 17.37 -4.99
CA ASP A 97 3.19 18.51 -5.87
C ASP A 97 4.58 19.10 -5.67
N GLN A 98 5.05 19.11 -4.43
CA GLN A 98 6.38 19.62 -4.07
C GLN A 98 7.51 18.66 -4.42
N ASN A 99 7.22 17.34 -4.50
CA ASN A 99 8.26 16.32 -4.53
C ASN A 99 8.19 15.38 -5.75
N GLY A 100 7.13 15.44 -6.57
CA GLY A 100 7.04 14.70 -7.84
C GLY A 100 6.84 13.18 -7.69
N PHE A 101 6.02 12.72 -6.73
CA PHE A 101 5.63 11.32 -6.58
C PHE A 101 4.13 11.11 -6.79
N LEU A 102 3.72 9.90 -7.13
CA LEU A 102 2.32 9.53 -7.29
C LEU A 102 1.67 9.17 -5.96
N VAL A 103 0.40 9.53 -5.79
CA VAL A 103 -0.39 9.09 -4.63
C VAL A 103 -1.62 8.31 -5.10
N ALA A 104 -1.77 7.09 -4.60
CA ALA A 104 -2.97 6.30 -4.80
C ALA A 104 -3.81 6.28 -3.52
N TYR A 105 -5.10 6.57 -3.65
CA TYR A 105 -6.08 6.55 -2.57
C TYR A 105 -7.12 5.46 -2.86
N PRO A 106 -6.91 4.25 -2.35
CA PRO A 106 -7.86 3.16 -2.58
C PRO A 106 -9.15 3.33 -1.79
N ASN A 107 -10.25 2.78 -2.33
CA ASN A 107 -11.51 2.60 -1.63
C ASN A 107 -11.58 1.20 -1.02
N GLY A 108 -11.92 1.13 0.26
CA GLY A 108 -12.21 -0.10 0.98
C GLY A 108 -13.47 -0.79 0.49
N THR A 109 -14.05 -1.66 1.31
CA THR A 109 -15.33 -2.30 1.05
C THR A 109 -16.35 -1.99 2.13
N GLY A 110 -17.62 -1.95 1.73
CA GLY A 110 -18.76 -1.69 2.60
C GLY A 110 -19.98 -2.52 2.21
N ARG A 111 -21.04 -2.42 3.00
CA ARG A 111 -22.31 -3.11 2.71
C ARG A 111 -23.09 -2.46 1.58
N LEU A 112 -22.87 -1.18 1.34
CA LEU A 112 -23.59 -0.38 0.34
C LEU A 112 -22.79 -0.42 -0.97
N SER A 113 -23.51 -0.41 -2.10
CA SER A 113 -22.89 -0.33 -3.42
C SER A 113 -22.29 1.04 -3.74
N GLU A 114 -22.61 2.05 -2.94
CA GLU A 114 -22.02 3.36 -2.99
C GLU A 114 -20.71 3.36 -2.18
N GLU A 115 -19.71 4.13 -2.58
CA GLU A 115 -18.41 4.25 -1.91
C GLU A 115 -18.53 5.00 -0.56
N LYS A 116 -19.39 4.46 0.32
CA LYS A 116 -19.72 5.00 1.65
C LYS A 116 -19.57 3.94 2.74
N LEU A 117 -19.19 4.37 3.93
CA LEU A 117 -19.01 3.52 5.10
C LEU A 117 -18.07 2.34 4.84
N LEU A 118 -16.98 2.62 4.13
CA LEU A 118 -16.02 1.60 3.74
C LEU A 118 -15.08 1.27 4.90
N THR A 119 -14.59 0.04 4.89
CA THR A 119 -13.63 -0.47 5.87
C THR A 119 -12.56 -1.30 5.18
N TRP A 120 -11.50 -1.59 5.90
CA TRP A 120 -10.40 -2.46 5.52
C TRP A 120 -10.35 -3.68 6.43
N ASN A 121 -10.01 -4.82 5.88
CA ASN A 121 -9.62 -6.00 6.65
C ASN A 121 -8.18 -5.82 7.15
N GLY A 122 -8.04 -5.30 8.36
CA GLY A 122 -6.75 -5.11 9.02
C GLY A 122 -6.23 -6.35 9.76
N GLY A 123 -6.93 -7.50 9.65
CA GLY A 123 -6.66 -8.72 10.39
C GLY A 123 -7.70 -8.91 11.51
N ASP A 124 -7.36 -8.56 12.73
CA ASP A 124 -8.27 -8.64 13.88
C ASP A 124 -9.25 -7.44 13.95
N CYS A 125 -9.16 -6.50 13.03
CA CYS A 125 -10.01 -5.33 12.78
C CYS A 125 -10.09 -5.05 11.26
N CYS A 126 -11.06 -4.42 10.66
CA CYS A 126 -12.29 -3.88 11.23
C CYS A 126 -13.48 -4.03 10.28
N GLY A 127 -14.65 -4.10 10.89
CA GLY A 127 -15.94 -3.85 10.25
C GLY A 127 -16.32 -4.84 9.17
N TYR A 128 -16.98 -4.33 8.11
CA TYR A 128 -17.51 -5.18 7.04
C TYR A 128 -16.41 -5.97 6.30
N ALA A 129 -15.31 -5.31 5.95
CA ALA A 129 -14.24 -5.97 5.20
C ALA A 129 -13.62 -7.12 6.00
N GLN A 130 -13.38 -6.93 7.30
CA GLN A 130 -12.86 -7.98 8.19
C GLN A 130 -13.89 -9.11 8.36
N GLN A 131 -15.17 -8.80 8.62
CA GLN A 131 -16.23 -9.80 8.77
C GLN A 131 -16.43 -10.67 7.51
N LYS A 132 -16.16 -10.12 6.33
CA LYS A 132 -16.24 -10.81 5.03
C LYS A 132 -14.91 -11.41 4.59
N ASN A 133 -13.88 -11.27 5.40
CA ASN A 133 -12.51 -11.69 5.07
C ASN A 133 -12.07 -11.22 3.68
N VAL A 134 -12.36 -9.94 3.37
CA VAL A 134 -12.00 -9.35 2.08
C VAL A 134 -10.48 -9.36 1.90
N ASP A 135 -10.01 -9.74 0.73
CA ASP A 135 -8.58 -9.73 0.38
C ASP A 135 -8.11 -8.32 0.01
N ASP A 136 -8.00 -7.46 1.02
CA ASP A 136 -7.51 -6.08 0.83
C ASP A 136 -6.01 -6.04 0.53
N VAL A 137 -5.21 -6.97 1.04
CA VAL A 137 -3.77 -7.06 0.73
C VAL A 137 -3.57 -7.41 -0.74
N GLY A 138 -4.30 -8.39 -1.28
CA GLY A 138 -4.28 -8.72 -2.69
C GLY A 138 -4.77 -7.58 -3.58
N PHE A 139 -5.81 -6.86 -3.17
CA PHE A 139 -6.28 -5.67 -3.89
C PHE A 139 -5.21 -4.57 -3.96
N VAL A 140 -4.52 -4.31 -2.86
CA VAL A 140 -3.41 -3.32 -2.81
C VAL A 140 -2.26 -3.75 -3.74
N ARG A 141 -1.89 -5.03 -3.75
CA ARG A 141 -0.92 -5.57 -4.71
C ARG A 141 -1.38 -5.41 -6.16
N ALA A 142 -2.68 -5.60 -6.43
CA ALA A 142 -3.25 -5.41 -7.76
C ALA A 142 -3.17 -3.93 -8.21
N ILE A 143 -3.38 -2.96 -7.31
CA ILE A 143 -3.19 -1.52 -7.61
C ILE A 143 -1.74 -1.24 -8.02
N VAL A 144 -0.76 -1.76 -7.26
CA VAL A 144 0.66 -1.58 -7.60
C VAL A 144 0.97 -2.16 -8.97
N THR A 145 0.47 -3.36 -9.26
CA THR A 145 0.66 -4.03 -10.57
C THR A 145 0.00 -3.23 -11.70
N ASP A 146 -1.22 -2.72 -11.49
CA ASP A 146 -1.92 -1.88 -12.46
C ASP A 146 -1.10 -0.63 -12.78
N LEU A 147 -0.61 0.08 -11.77
CA LEU A 147 0.19 1.29 -11.95
C LEU A 147 1.54 1.01 -12.63
N GLN A 148 2.20 -0.08 -12.29
CA GLN A 148 3.45 -0.52 -12.96
C GLN A 148 3.24 -0.86 -14.44
N SER A 149 2.02 -1.27 -14.83
CA SER A 149 1.68 -1.51 -16.24
C SER A 149 1.48 -0.23 -17.04
N LEU A 150 1.18 0.88 -16.36
CA LEU A 150 0.88 2.18 -16.98
C LEU A 150 2.09 3.10 -17.06
N VAL A 151 2.88 3.13 -15.98
CA VAL A 151 4.00 4.07 -15.82
C VAL A 151 5.19 3.37 -15.16
N ASN A 152 6.37 3.96 -15.28
CA ASN A 152 7.59 3.43 -14.70
C ASN A 152 7.65 3.74 -13.19
N ILE A 153 6.93 2.94 -12.38
CA ILE A 153 7.01 3.03 -10.91
C ILE A 153 8.37 2.51 -10.43
N ASP A 154 8.99 3.22 -9.51
CA ASP A 154 10.22 2.76 -8.86
C ASP A 154 9.90 1.62 -7.86
N PRO A 155 10.32 0.36 -8.13
CA PRO A 155 10.00 -0.76 -7.25
C PRO A 155 10.67 -0.69 -5.88
N LYS A 156 11.67 0.19 -5.72
CA LYS A 156 12.33 0.45 -4.44
C LYS A 156 11.65 1.55 -3.62
N ARG A 157 10.76 2.32 -4.22
CA ARG A 157 10.12 3.48 -3.59
C ARG A 157 8.59 3.38 -3.67
N ILE A 158 8.04 2.27 -3.17
CA ILE A 158 6.61 2.03 -2.99
C ILE A 158 6.33 2.01 -1.49
N TYR A 159 5.40 2.84 -1.04
CA TYR A 159 5.17 3.11 0.37
C TYR A 159 3.68 3.05 0.70
N ALA A 160 3.35 2.75 1.96
CA ALA A 160 1.99 2.68 2.45
C ALA A 160 1.80 3.57 3.69
N SER A 161 0.69 4.29 3.73
CA SER A 161 0.27 5.06 4.90
C SER A 161 -1.25 5.02 5.03
N GLY A 162 -1.77 5.31 6.20
CA GLY A 162 -3.21 5.39 6.41
C GLY A 162 -3.54 5.75 7.84
N MET A 163 -4.78 6.13 8.06
CA MET A 163 -5.27 6.50 9.39
C MET A 163 -6.22 5.45 9.96
N SER A 164 -6.16 5.23 11.28
CA SER A 164 -7.14 4.40 11.98
C SER A 164 -7.18 2.98 11.39
N ASN A 165 -8.33 2.50 10.94
CA ASN A 165 -8.45 1.24 10.20
C ASN A 165 -7.50 1.16 8.97
N GLY A 166 -7.23 2.29 8.27
CA GLY A 166 -6.21 2.36 7.22
C GLY A 166 -4.77 2.30 7.76
N GLY A 167 -4.53 2.81 8.96
CA GLY A 167 -3.27 2.65 9.69
C GLY A 167 -3.02 1.19 10.09
N ILE A 168 -4.06 0.52 10.61
CA ILE A 168 -4.02 -0.93 10.89
C ILE A 168 -3.74 -1.73 9.61
N LEU A 169 -4.39 -1.37 8.47
CA LEU A 169 -4.06 -2.00 7.19
C LEU A 169 -2.60 -1.76 6.80
N SER A 170 -2.05 -0.56 7.02
CA SER A 170 -0.63 -0.27 6.74
C SER A 170 0.30 -1.16 7.55
N GLN A 171 -0.01 -1.43 8.82
CA GLN A 171 0.69 -2.40 9.66
C GLN A 171 0.60 -3.82 9.08
N ARG A 172 -0.60 -4.25 8.67
CA ARG A 172 -0.82 -5.55 8.04
C ARG A 172 -0.04 -5.69 6.72
N LEU A 173 0.02 -4.64 5.90
CA LEU A 173 0.82 -4.63 4.67
C LEU A 173 2.31 -4.79 4.96
N ALA A 174 2.81 -4.23 6.05
CA ALA A 174 4.20 -4.48 6.48
C ALA A 174 4.43 -5.95 6.85
N CYS A 175 3.42 -6.65 7.41
CA CYS A 175 3.51 -8.08 7.71
C CYS A 175 3.46 -8.97 6.46
N GLU A 176 2.55 -8.66 5.51
CA GLU A 176 2.20 -9.59 4.42
C GLU A 176 2.71 -9.14 3.04
N ALA A 177 3.20 -7.90 2.91
CA ALA A 177 3.65 -7.30 1.66
C ALA A 177 4.98 -6.53 1.77
N ALA A 178 5.86 -6.92 2.70
CA ALA A 178 7.19 -6.32 2.84
C ALA A 178 8.05 -6.48 1.56
N ASP A 179 7.76 -7.47 0.71
CA ASP A 179 8.35 -7.64 -0.61
C ASP A 179 7.95 -6.51 -1.59
N VAL A 180 6.79 -5.88 -1.40
CA VAL A 180 6.29 -4.76 -2.23
C VAL A 180 6.70 -3.42 -1.63
N PHE A 181 6.43 -3.20 -0.34
CA PHE A 181 6.62 -1.92 0.31
C PHE A 181 8.03 -1.73 0.87
N ALA A 182 8.58 -0.54 0.69
CA ALA A 182 9.87 -0.14 1.27
C ALA A 182 9.72 0.31 2.72
N ALA A 183 8.66 1.05 3.01
CA ALA A 183 8.33 1.53 4.35
C ALA A 183 6.82 1.72 4.50
N VAL A 184 6.35 1.75 5.76
CA VAL A 184 4.96 2.04 6.11
C VAL A 184 4.87 3.14 7.16
N ALA A 185 3.74 3.87 7.14
CA ALA A 185 3.49 4.98 8.04
C ALA A 185 2.05 4.93 8.58
N PRO A 186 1.76 4.10 9.61
CA PRO A 186 0.48 4.11 10.28
C PRO A 186 0.26 5.40 11.08
N VAL A 187 -0.95 5.97 10.98
CA VAL A 187 -1.38 7.11 11.78
C VAL A 187 -2.61 6.69 12.60
N ALA A 188 -2.53 6.80 13.92
CA ALA A 188 -3.58 6.40 14.86
C ALA A 188 -4.10 4.97 14.57
N GLY A 189 -3.17 4.03 14.32
CA GLY A 189 -3.51 2.65 13.96
C GLY A 189 -2.43 1.67 14.37
N THR A 190 -2.68 0.85 15.38
CA THR A 190 -1.75 -0.11 15.99
C THR A 190 -1.73 -1.45 15.24
N LEU A 191 -0.77 -2.32 15.56
CA LEU A 191 -0.61 -3.63 14.95
C LEU A 191 -1.67 -4.61 15.49
N ASN A 192 -2.76 -4.79 14.77
CA ASN A 192 -3.86 -5.71 15.10
C ASN A 192 -3.93 -6.85 14.09
N PHE A 193 -2.82 -7.55 13.93
CA PHE A 193 -2.69 -8.69 13.01
C PHE A 193 -1.70 -9.72 13.55
N SER A 194 -2.15 -10.95 13.73
CA SER A 194 -1.34 -12.07 14.21
C SER A 194 -1.68 -13.36 13.43
N PRO A 195 -0.68 -14.17 13.02
CA PRO A 195 0.76 -13.93 13.18
C PRO A 195 1.30 -12.93 12.14
N CYS A 196 2.16 -12.01 12.55
CA CYS A 196 2.87 -11.10 11.66
C CYS A 196 4.30 -11.61 11.42
N ASN A 197 4.61 -12.00 10.20
CA ASN A 197 5.91 -12.56 9.82
C ASN A 197 6.39 -11.93 8.51
N PRO A 198 6.89 -10.70 8.53
CA PRO A 198 7.34 -10.03 7.32
C PRO A 198 8.47 -10.79 6.63
N SER A 199 8.45 -10.84 5.30
CA SER A 199 9.45 -11.56 4.49
C SER A 199 10.85 -10.95 4.57
N GLN A 200 10.94 -9.68 5.01
CA GLN A 200 12.18 -8.92 5.21
C GLN A 200 11.95 -7.78 6.21
N PRO A 201 13.02 -7.21 6.81
CA PRO A 201 12.90 -5.99 7.59
C PRO A 201 12.26 -4.86 6.79
N ILE A 202 11.43 -4.04 7.44
CA ILE A 202 10.70 -2.93 6.83
C ILE A 202 10.69 -1.71 7.75
N SER A 203 10.99 -0.53 7.22
CA SER A 203 10.97 0.70 8.00
C SER A 203 9.56 1.13 8.37
N VAL A 204 9.39 1.60 9.61
CA VAL A 204 8.08 2.00 10.15
C VAL A 204 8.19 3.35 10.84
N ILE A 205 7.32 4.30 10.49
CA ILE A 205 7.11 5.55 11.22
C ILE A 205 5.66 5.64 11.68
N GLU A 206 5.42 5.70 12.97
CA GLU A 206 4.09 5.72 13.56
C GLU A 206 3.77 7.07 14.20
N PHE A 207 2.51 7.51 14.07
CA PHE A 207 1.99 8.73 14.70
C PHE A 207 0.77 8.39 15.54
N HIS A 208 0.77 8.74 16.83
CA HIS A 208 -0.35 8.43 17.70
C HIS A 208 -0.53 9.47 18.81
N GLY A 209 -1.78 9.79 19.12
CA GLY A 209 -2.15 10.69 20.22
C GLY A 209 -2.37 9.94 21.52
N THR A 210 -1.85 10.46 22.65
CA THR A 210 -2.04 9.83 23.97
C THR A 210 -3.48 9.94 24.49
N GLY A 211 -4.28 10.88 23.96
CA GLY A 211 -5.70 11.05 24.28
C GLY A 211 -6.65 10.36 23.30
N ASP A 212 -6.13 9.48 22.40
CA ASP A 212 -6.98 8.77 21.44
C ASP A 212 -7.98 7.85 22.15
N GLN A 213 -9.29 8.12 21.94
CA GLN A 213 -10.39 7.33 22.50
C GLN A 213 -10.99 6.34 21.50
N HIS A 214 -10.53 6.31 20.25
CA HIS A 214 -10.96 5.34 19.24
C HIS A 214 -10.05 4.11 19.20
N ILE A 215 -8.73 4.34 19.11
CA ILE A 215 -7.68 3.32 19.21
C ILE A 215 -6.75 3.79 20.34
N PRO A 216 -6.95 3.31 21.59
CA PRO A 216 -6.24 3.84 22.75
C PRO A 216 -4.72 3.65 22.63
N TYR A 217 -3.97 4.67 23.02
CA TYR A 217 -2.50 4.65 23.02
C TYR A 217 -1.94 3.47 23.84
N ASP A 218 -2.54 3.21 24.99
CA ASP A 218 -2.16 2.12 25.90
C ASP A 218 -2.84 0.78 25.54
N GLY A 219 -3.55 0.73 24.41
CA GLY A 219 -4.29 -0.46 23.98
C GLY A 219 -5.64 -0.63 24.68
N GLY A 220 -6.28 -1.76 24.42
CA GLY A 220 -7.59 -2.10 24.97
C GLY A 220 -8.75 -1.58 24.13
N TYR A 221 -9.92 -1.42 24.77
CA TYR A 221 -11.16 -1.03 24.09
C TYR A 221 -11.30 0.48 24.04
N GLY A 222 -11.46 1.03 22.83
CA GLY A 222 -11.67 2.47 22.66
C GLY A 222 -13.09 2.90 23.06
N LEU A 223 -13.20 3.91 23.93
CA LEU A 223 -14.50 4.42 24.42
C LEU A 223 -15.37 5.00 23.30
N LYS A 224 -14.76 5.55 22.24
CA LYS A 224 -15.43 6.09 21.06
C LYS A 224 -15.27 5.20 19.83
N SER A 225 -14.69 4.00 19.99
CA SER A 225 -14.52 3.08 18.87
C SER A 225 -15.87 2.63 18.31
N LEU A 226 -15.96 2.55 16.97
CA LEU A 226 -17.15 2.03 16.28
C LEU A 226 -17.18 0.50 16.27
N VAL A 227 -16.14 -0.15 16.75
CA VAL A 227 -15.99 -1.61 16.80
C VAL A 227 -15.57 -2.03 18.20
N ASN A 228 -16.00 -3.22 18.61
CA ASN A 228 -15.61 -3.79 19.89
C ASN A 228 -14.36 -4.67 19.68
N VAL A 229 -13.20 -4.03 19.60
CA VAL A 229 -11.89 -4.66 19.40
C VAL A 229 -10.99 -4.30 20.56
N ASP A 230 -10.27 -5.30 21.05
CA ASP A 230 -9.16 -5.12 22.00
C ASP A 230 -7.91 -4.77 21.19
N PHE A 231 -7.60 -3.46 21.13
CA PHE A 231 -6.49 -2.97 20.32
C PHE A 231 -5.15 -3.22 21.01
N ALA A 232 -4.12 -3.57 20.25
CA ALA A 232 -2.74 -3.56 20.73
C ALA A 232 -2.35 -2.13 21.16
N SER A 233 -1.47 -1.99 22.15
CA SER A 233 -0.90 -0.68 22.47
C SER A 233 0.06 -0.19 21.38
N VAL A 234 0.28 1.13 21.34
CA VAL A 234 1.32 1.73 20.49
C VAL A 234 2.69 1.15 20.86
N LYS A 235 2.94 0.99 22.17
CA LYS A 235 4.19 0.40 22.65
C LYS A 235 4.39 -1.03 22.12
N ASP A 236 3.38 -1.88 22.18
CA ASP A 236 3.50 -3.26 21.68
C ASP A 236 3.75 -3.29 20.18
N SER A 237 3.12 -2.39 19.42
CA SER A 237 3.32 -2.25 17.97
C SER A 237 4.77 -1.84 17.64
N VAL A 238 5.28 -0.82 18.33
CA VAL A 238 6.65 -0.32 18.15
C VAL A 238 7.67 -1.37 18.58
N ASP A 239 7.52 -1.98 19.77
CA ASP A 239 8.42 -3.02 20.28
C ASP A 239 8.49 -4.21 19.33
N PHE A 240 7.36 -4.59 18.71
CA PHE A 240 7.32 -5.63 17.68
C PHE A 240 8.23 -5.27 16.50
N TRP A 241 8.08 -4.05 15.93
CA TRP A 241 8.89 -3.63 14.79
C TRP A 241 10.37 -3.45 15.14
N VAL A 242 10.68 -2.93 16.32
CA VAL A 242 12.05 -2.85 16.84
C VAL A 242 12.69 -4.24 16.91
N SER A 243 11.94 -5.22 17.41
CA SER A 243 12.39 -6.60 17.51
C SER A 243 12.59 -7.26 16.14
N VAL A 244 11.60 -7.17 15.25
CA VAL A 244 11.62 -7.78 13.91
C VAL A 244 12.74 -7.18 13.07
N ASN A 245 12.93 -5.88 13.12
CA ASN A 245 13.99 -5.18 12.41
C ASN A 245 15.35 -5.30 13.11
N LYS A 246 15.43 -5.92 14.28
CA LYS A 246 16.68 -6.08 15.06
C LYS A 246 17.37 -4.76 15.35
N CYS A 247 16.60 -3.74 15.69
CA CYS A 247 17.12 -2.42 16.04
C CYS A 247 17.81 -2.42 17.41
N ASN A 248 18.56 -1.35 17.71
CA ASN A 248 19.05 -1.10 19.07
C ASN A 248 17.85 -1.01 20.02
N ALA A 249 17.99 -1.57 21.23
CA ALA A 249 16.88 -1.61 22.19
C ALA A 249 16.49 -0.25 22.76
N GLN A 250 17.39 0.73 22.72
CA GLN A 250 17.15 2.08 23.22
C GLN A 250 16.92 3.05 22.06
N SER A 251 15.86 3.84 22.16
CA SER A 251 15.58 4.94 21.24
C SER A 251 16.46 6.15 21.54
N GLN A 252 16.64 7.00 20.53
CA GLN A 252 16.98 8.39 20.71
C GLN A 252 15.69 9.18 20.77
N ALA A 253 15.53 10.05 21.76
CA ALA A 253 14.30 10.79 21.96
C ALA A 253 14.55 12.29 21.98
N ASP A 254 13.64 13.05 21.39
CA ASP A 254 13.53 14.49 21.49
C ASP A 254 12.08 14.92 21.72
N SER A 255 11.84 16.20 22.02
CA SER A 255 10.50 16.74 22.21
C SER A 255 10.40 18.18 21.73
N ASN A 256 9.23 18.54 21.17
CA ASN A 256 8.93 19.88 20.71
C ASN A 256 7.45 20.18 20.92
N GLY A 257 7.13 21.02 21.92
CA GLY A 257 5.75 21.35 22.28
C GLY A 257 4.99 20.12 22.77
N ASP A 258 3.90 19.81 22.07
CA ASP A 258 3.04 18.65 22.32
C ASP A 258 3.54 17.35 21.64
N ILE A 259 4.73 17.38 21.04
CA ILE A 259 5.30 16.24 20.29
C ILE A 259 6.45 15.62 21.06
N GLN A 260 6.42 14.30 21.22
CA GLN A 260 7.58 13.47 21.55
C GLN A 260 7.93 12.65 20.30
N HIS A 261 9.23 12.59 19.99
CA HIS A 261 9.74 11.82 18.86
C HIS A 261 10.81 10.84 19.34
N GLU A 262 10.66 9.58 18.99
CA GLU A 262 11.58 8.50 19.33
C GLU A 262 12.03 7.79 18.07
N VAL A 263 13.33 7.50 17.99
CA VAL A 263 13.95 6.83 16.83
C VAL A 263 14.79 5.65 17.30
N TRP A 264 14.50 4.46 16.78
CA TRP A 264 15.29 3.26 16.96
C TRP A 264 16.15 3.03 15.72
N THR A 265 17.46 3.06 15.92
CA THR A 265 18.47 2.93 14.86
C THR A 265 19.28 1.63 15.00
N GLY A 266 20.26 1.43 14.10
CA GLY A 266 21.08 0.22 14.11
C GLY A 266 20.33 -1.03 13.66
N CYS A 267 19.20 -0.87 13.00
CA CYS A 267 18.34 -1.95 12.53
C CYS A 267 18.95 -2.71 11.35
N ALA A 268 18.48 -3.94 11.13
CA ALA A 268 18.87 -4.74 9.98
C ALA A 268 18.47 -4.08 8.66
N ALA A 269 19.22 -4.32 7.58
CA ALA A 269 18.95 -3.83 6.23
C ALA A 269 18.77 -2.31 6.14
N SER A 270 19.41 -1.53 7.02
CA SER A 270 19.31 -0.06 7.09
C SER A 270 17.86 0.44 7.29
N THR A 271 17.01 -0.37 7.91
CA THR A 271 15.66 0.06 8.31
C THR A 271 15.71 0.94 9.55
N SER A 272 14.61 1.61 9.86
CA SER A 272 14.41 2.43 11.07
C SER A 272 12.99 2.19 11.62
N VAL A 273 12.82 2.41 12.91
CA VAL A 273 11.52 2.52 13.55
C VAL A 273 11.44 3.88 14.22
N GLU A 274 10.40 4.64 13.93
CA GLU A 274 10.16 5.96 14.51
C GLU A 274 8.75 6.05 15.09
N LEU A 275 8.61 6.75 16.21
CA LEU A 275 7.33 7.06 16.84
C LEU A 275 7.22 8.55 17.10
N TYR A 276 6.16 9.15 16.58
CA TYR A 276 5.71 10.49 16.94
C TYR A 276 4.49 10.40 17.86
N THR A 277 4.68 10.70 19.12
CA THR A 277 3.61 10.77 20.12
C THR A 277 3.11 12.20 20.25
N VAL A 278 1.80 12.39 20.02
CA VAL A 278 1.13 13.67 20.28
C VAL A 278 0.54 13.65 21.67
N ILE A 279 1.12 14.42 22.59
CA ILE A 279 0.66 14.49 23.98
C ILE A 279 -0.73 15.12 24.02
N ASP A 280 -1.66 14.48 24.75
CA ASP A 280 -3.08 14.83 24.83
C ASP A 280 -3.80 14.88 23.46
N GLY A 281 -3.11 14.47 22.37
CA GLY A 281 -3.69 14.38 21.03
C GLY A 281 -4.74 13.30 20.94
N GLY A 282 -5.84 13.58 20.23
CA GLY A 282 -6.92 12.64 19.96
C GLY A 282 -6.69 11.84 18.67
N HIS A 283 -7.77 11.23 18.18
CA HIS A 283 -7.80 10.40 16.97
C HIS A 283 -7.77 11.28 15.70
N ALA A 284 -6.60 11.76 15.31
CA ALA A 284 -6.43 12.74 14.24
C ALA A 284 -5.16 12.50 13.43
N TRP A 285 -5.11 13.09 12.24
CA TRP A 285 -3.92 13.13 11.36
C TRP A 285 -3.11 14.40 11.68
N PRO A 286 -1.95 14.34 12.31
CA PRO A 286 -1.18 15.54 12.70
C PRO A 286 -0.86 16.44 11.49
N GLY A 287 -1.18 17.73 11.60
CA GLY A 287 -1.01 18.71 10.52
C GLY A 287 -2.03 18.61 9.39
N GLY A 288 -2.96 17.67 9.47
CA GLY A 288 -4.01 17.49 8.48
C GLY A 288 -5.28 18.28 8.77
N ALA A 289 -6.35 17.96 8.03
CA ALA A 289 -7.67 18.53 8.26
C ALA A 289 -8.49 17.64 9.20
N ALA A 290 -9.31 18.25 10.07
CA ALA A 290 -10.29 17.52 10.86
C ALA A 290 -11.29 16.80 9.95
N GLY A 291 -11.58 15.54 10.23
CA GLY A 291 -12.45 14.73 9.39
C GLY A 291 -13.91 15.17 9.37
N ARG A 292 -14.46 15.59 10.53
CA ARG A 292 -15.82 16.08 10.75
C ARG A 292 -15.80 17.15 11.85
N THR A 293 -16.87 17.93 11.95
CA THR A 293 -17.00 19.02 12.95
C THR A 293 -16.81 18.52 14.40
N GLU A 294 -17.18 17.27 14.69
CA GLU A 294 -17.09 16.65 15.99
C GLU A 294 -15.86 15.72 16.16
N ALA A 295 -15.01 15.65 15.11
CA ALA A 295 -13.78 14.87 15.17
C ALA A 295 -12.73 15.57 16.04
N ASP A 296 -11.82 14.78 16.59
CA ASP A 296 -10.68 15.31 17.33
C ASP A 296 -9.86 16.25 16.42
N GLN A 297 -9.44 17.38 16.96
CA GLN A 297 -8.67 18.35 16.19
C GLN A 297 -7.20 17.90 16.09
N PRO A 298 -6.63 17.91 14.87
CA PRO A 298 -5.22 17.57 14.72
C PRO A 298 -4.33 18.67 15.29
N THR A 299 -3.24 18.28 15.94
CA THR A 299 -2.16 19.23 16.24
C THR A 299 -1.64 19.85 14.94
N GLN A 300 -1.22 21.11 15.02
CA GLN A 300 -0.58 21.83 13.90
C GLN A 300 0.91 22.07 14.19
N THR A 301 1.46 21.49 15.25
CA THR A 301 2.89 21.58 15.60
C THR A 301 3.76 20.88 14.56
N ILE A 302 3.26 19.79 13.98
CA ILE A 302 3.92 19.02 12.92
C ILE A 302 2.96 18.72 11.75
N SER A 303 3.54 18.37 10.60
CA SER A 303 2.80 17.78 9.48
C SER A 303 3.23 16.33 9.30
N ALA A 304 2.36 15.38 9.66
CA ALA A 304 2.64 13.97 9.49
C ALA A 304 2.96 13.64 8.02
N SER A 305 2.22 14.20 7.05
CA SER A 305 2.44 13.92 5.62
C SER A 305 3.83 14.36 5.14
N GLN A 306 4.35 15.49 5.63
CA GLN A 306 5.72 15.93 5.28
C GLN A 306 6.78 15.06 5.95
N LEU A 307 6.58 14.71 7.24
CA LEU A 307 7.49 13.83 7.97
C LEU A 307 7.50 12.42 7.40
N ILE A 308 6.34 11.88 7.04
CA ILE A 308 6.19 10.59 6.38
C ILE A 308 6.95 10.59 5.05
N TRP A 309 6.78 11.62 4.22
CA TRP A 309 7.51 11.69 2.95
C TRP A 309 9.02 11.78 3.17
N LYS A 310 9.49 12.60 4.12
CA LYS A 310 10.90 12.66 4.47
C LYS A 310 11.44 11.29 4.87
N PHE A 311 10.74 10.59 5.77
CA PHE A 311 11.09 9.25 6.20
C PHE A 311 11.13 8.26 5.02
N PHE A 312 10.15 8.31 4.12
CA PHE A 312 10.07 7.41 2.97
C PHE A 312 11.26 7.60 2.00
N VAL A 313 11.66 8.84 1.76
CA VAL A 313 12.82 9.14 0.89
C VAL A 313 14.12 8.58 1.47
N GLU A 314 14.25 8.57 2.79
CA GLU A 314 15.43 8.08 3.51
C GLU A 314 15.46 6.53 3.61
N HIS A 315 14.32 5.85 3.34
CA HIS A 315 14.17 4.41 3.51
C HIS A 315 13.63 3.70 2.24
N PRO A 316 14.32 3.80 1.08
CA PRO A 316 13.99 2.95 -0.06
C PRO A 316 14.37 1.49 0.23
N LYS A 317 13.79 0.55 -0.50
CA LYS A 317 14.26 -0.85 -0.44
C LYS A 317 15.72 -0.95 -0.88
N PRO A 318 16.49 -1.84 -0.28
CA PRO A 318 17.89 -2.08 -0.64
C PRO A 318 18.13 -2.43 -2.11
#